data_50b386856273625ee156fac99c648989
#
_entry.id   50b386856273625ee156fac99c648989
#
_cell.length_a   1.000
_cell.length_b   1.000
_cell.length_c   1.000
_cell.angle_alpha   90.00
_cell.angle_beta   90.00
_cell.angle_gamma   90.00
#
_symmetry.space_group_name_H-M   'P 1'
#
loop_
_entity.id
_entity.type
_entity.pdbx_description
1 polymer ?
#
loop_
_entity_poly.entity_id
_entity_poly.type
_entity_poly.pdbx_seq_one_letter_code
_entity_poly.pdbx_strand_id
1 'polypeptide(L)'
;MAASVDCNSRWVSLDPFRGTIAAVAESARNVSCVGAEPLAITNNLNFSSPETDIGYWQLASSCDGISEACKVLETPVTGGNVSLYNESKNKDNKITPINPTPVIGMVGKIDNVEKAISSEWKNINDQIWVIGSYK
;
A
#
# COMPACT_ATOMS: atom_id res chain seq x y z
N MET A 1 3.49 -12.31 14.87
CA MET A 1 3.27 -11.10 14.07
C MET A 1 3.23 -11.46 12.60
N ALA A 2 2.45 -10.73 11.79
CA ALA A 2 2.44 -10.80 10.33
C ALA A 2 2.87 -9.45 9.75
N ALA A 3 3.36 -9.46 8.53
CA ALA A 3 3.70 -8.24 7.80
C ALA A 3 3.44 -8.41 6.31
N SER A 4 3.08 -7.32 5.64
CA SER A 4 2.91 -7.24 4.19
C SER A 4 3.50 -5.94 3.66
N VAL A 5 3.90 -5.95 2.41
CA VAL A 5 4.42 -4.76 1.71
C VAL A 5 3.73 -4.67 0.36
N ASP A 6 3.00 -3.59 0.13
CA ASP A 6 2.15 -3.46 -1.06
C ASP A 6 2.24 -2.06 -1.69
N CYS A 7 2.14 -2.00 -3.01
CA CYS A 7 1.96 -0.78 -3.81
C CYS A 7 1.65 -1.15 -5.27
N ASN A 8 0.71 -0.45 -5.87
CA ASN A 8 0.52 -0.48 -7.32
C ASN A 8 0.74 0.93 -7.90
N SER A 9 1.96 1.22 -8.31
CA SER A 9 2.37 2.54 -8.82
C SER A 9 1.60 2.98 -10.08
N ARG A 10 1.06 2.05 -10.87
CA ARG A 10 0.23 2.37 -12.04
C ARG A 10 -1.13 2.91 -11.62
N TRP A 11 -1.75 2.32 -10.61
CA TRP A 11 -3.01 2.83 -10.06
C TRP A 11 -2.80 4.18 -9.39
N VAL A 12 -1.71 4.35 -8.64
CA VAL A 12 -1.35 5.63 -8.04
C VAL A 12 -1.08 6.69 -9.10
N SER A 13 -0.50 6.34 -10.24
CA SER A 13 -0.29 7.26 -11.37
C SER A 13 -1.61 7.75 -12.00
N LEU A 14 -2.65 6.91 -12.00
CA LEU A 14 -3.98 7.26 -12.52
C LEU A 14 -4.77 8.13 -11.55
N ASP A 15 -4.74 7.79 -10.27
CA ASP A 15 -5.41 8.49 -9.19
C ASP A 15 -4.59 8.29 -7.89
N PRO A 16 -3.75 9.26 -7.51
CA PRO A 16 -2.87 9.12 -6.35
C PRO A 16 -3.61 8.89 -5.04
N PHE A 17 -4.75 9.54 -4.84
CA PHE A 17 -5.56 9.38 -3.64
C PHE A 17 -6.14 7.96 -3.53
N ARG A 18 -6.88 7.52 -4.56
CA ARG A 18 -7.52 6.20 -4.55
C ARG A 18 -6.53 5.06 -4.69
N GLY A 19 -5.50 5.23 -5.53
CA GLY A 19 -4.44 4.23 -5.69
C GLY A 19 -3.68 3.97 -4.40
N THR A 20 -3.48 5.00 -3.58
CA THR A 20 -2.82 4.86 -2.28
C THR A 20 -3.74 4.26 -1.23
N ILE A 21 -5.03 4.62 -1.20
CA ILE A 21 -6.03 3.91 -0.38
C ILE A 21 -6.04 2.42 -0.71
N ALA A 22 -6.00 2.07 -2.00
CA ALA A 22 -5.97 0.67 -2.43
C ALA A 22 -4.72 -0.06 -1.91
N ALA A 23 -3.54 0.58 -1.90
CA ALA A 23 -2.31 -0.01 -1.37
C ALA A 23 -2.40 -0.28 0.15
N VAL A 24 -2.93 0.66 0.93
CA VAL A 24 -3.15 0.46 2.38
C VAL A 24 -4.15 -0.67 2.62
N ALA A 25 -5.27 -0.68 1.88
CA ALA A 25 -6.30 -1.71 2.01
C ALA A 25 -5.79 -3.10 1.56
N GLU A 26 -4.93 -3.17 0.55
CA GLU A 26 -4.28 -4.41 0.11
C GLU A 26 -3.38 -4.97 1.21
N SER A 27 -2.51 -4.14 1.78
CA SER A 27 -1.64 -4.54 2.89
C SER A 27 -2.44 -5.03 4.09
N ALA A 28 -3.53 -4.37 4.44
CA ALA A 28 -4.42 -4.78 5.52
C ALA A 28 -5.07 -6.15 5.24
N ARG A 29 -5.59 -6.35 4.02
CA ARG A 29 -6.15 -7.65 3.61
C ARG A 29 -5.11 -8.76 3.68
N ASN A 30 -3.89 -8.50 3.20
CA ASN A 30 -2.82 -9.50 3.16
C ASN A 30 -2.44 -9.99 4.57
N VAL A 31 -2.30 -9.09 5.54
CA VAL A 31 -2.06 -9.52 6.93
C VAL A 31 -3.28 -10.18 7.56
N SER A 32 -4.50 -9.77 7.20
CA SER A 32 -5.74 -10.40 7.68
C SER A 32 -5.93 -11.81 7.12
N CYS A 33 -5.50 -12.07 5.89
CA CYS A 33 -5.59 -13.40 5.26
C CYS A 33 -4.82 -14.49 6.01
N VAL A 34 -3.79 -14.14 6.76
CA VAL A 34 -3.06 -15.11 7.61
C VAL A 34 -3.59 -15.17 9.05
N GLY A 35 -4.69 -14.47 9.34
CA GLY A 35 -5.32 -14.44 10.67
C GLY A 35 -4.78 -13.36 11.58
N ALA A 36 -4.09 -12.35 11.06
CA ALA A 36 -3.60 -11.23 11.84
C ALA A 36 -4.56 -10.04 11.81
N GLU A 37 -4.64 -9.33 12.91
CA GLU A 37 -5.29 -8.03 13.01
C GLU A 37 -4.29 -6.94 12.58
N PRO A 38 -4.60 -6.10 11.57
CA PRO A 38 -3.78 -4.96 11.20
C PRO A 38 -3.61 -4.00 12.38
N LEU A 39 -2.38 -3.57 12.66
CA LEU A 39 -2.08 -2.69 13.80
C LEU A 39 -1.59 -1.31 13.39
N ALA A 40 -0.66 -1.27 12.47
CA ALA A 40 0.01 -0.03 12.10
C ALA A 40 0.72 -0.18 10.76
N ILE A 41 1.02 0.96 10.15
CA ILE A 41 1.81 1.00 8.91
C ILE A 41 3.12 1.77 9.09
N THR A 42 4.08 1.40 8.25
CA THR A 42 5.19 2.25 7.82
C THR A 42 5.05 2.53 6.33
N ASN A 43 5.57 3.65 5.85
CA ASN A 43 5.55 3.95 4.42
C ASN A 43 6.95 4.18 3.86
N ASN A 44 7.12 3.94 2.57
CA ASN A 44 8.29 4.34 1.81
C ASN A 44 7.81 5.08 0.56
N LEU A 45 7.83 6.40 0.63
CA LEU A 45 7.29 7.29 -0.38
C LEU A 45 8.36 7.61 -1.42
N ASN A 46 8.12 7.23 -2.68
CA ASN A 46 9.05 7.50 -3.77
C ASN A 46 8.32 8.29 -4.87
N PHE A 47 8.74 9.54 -5.08
CA PHE A 47 8.10 10.47 -6.00
C PHE A 47 9.13 11.25 -6.83
N SER A 48 8.66 11.85 -7.90
CA SER A 48 9.44 12.80 -8.71
C SER A 48 9.67 14.12 -7.97
N SER A 49 10.09 15.16 -8.68
CA SER A 49 10.28 16.48 -8.08
C SER A 49 8.96 17.07 -7.58
N PRO A 50 8.87 17.43 -6.29
CA PRO A 50 7.72 18.13 -5.73
C PRO A 50 7.64 19.60 -6.12
N GLU A 51 8.63 20.12 -6.84
CA GLU A 51 8.64 21.49 -7.38
C GLU A 51 7.79 21.62 -8.64
N THR A 52 7.35 20.49 -9.21
CA THR A 52 6.40 20.47 -10.33
C THR A 52 4.97 20.31 -9.81
N ASP A 53 4.01 20.93 -10.47
CA ASP A 53 2.59 20.85 -10.09
C ASP A 53 2.11 19.39 -10.02
N ILE A 54 2.52 18.56 -10.98
CA ILE A 54 2.16 17.13 -11.01
C ILE A 54 2.83 16.36 -9.86
N GLY A 55 4.12 16.56 -9.62
CA GLY A 55 4.85 15.86 -8.57
C GLY A 55 4.31 16.23 -7.18
N TYR A 56 4.02 17.52 -6.95
CA TYR A 56 3.39 17.98 -5.73
C TYR A 56 2.00 17.37 -5.53
N TRP A 57 1.15 17.43 -6.56
CA TRP A 57 -0.19 16.86 -6.51
C TRP A 57 -0.17 15.36 -6.20
N GLN A 58 0.71 14.61 -6.85
CA GLN A 58 0.86 13.18 -6.61
C GLN A 58 1.27 12.87 -5.16
N LEU A 59 2.25 13.61 -4.64
CA LEU A 59 2.72 13.44 -3.26
C LEU A 59 1.62 13.80 -2.24
N ALA A 60 1.03 14.99 -2.37
CA ALA A 60 0.00 15.48 -1.44
C ALA A 60 -1.23 14.56 -1.45
N SER A 61 -1.76 14.22 -2.63
CA SER A 61 -2.93 13.34 -2.76
C SER A 61 -2.65 11.92 -2.23
N SER A 62 -1.43 11.43 -2.38
CA SER A 62 -1.05 10.13 -1.80
C SER A 62 -1.00 10.19 -0.27
N CYS A 63 -0.49 11.26 0.31
CA CYS A 63 -0.50 11.47 1.76
C CYS A 63 -1.94 11.55 2.31
N ASP A 64 -2.83 12.23 1.60
CA ASP A 64 -4.25 12.30 1.96
C ASP A 64 -4.90 10.92 1.87
N GLY A 65 -4.58 10.12 0.84
CA GLY A 65 -5.06 8.76 0.70
C GLY A 65 -4.60 7.83 1.83
N ILE A 66 -3.32 7.92 2.24
CA ILE A 66 -2.82 7.20 3.42
C ILE A 66 -3.61 7.62 4.67
N SER A 67 -3.77 8.92 4.88
CA SER A 67 -4.45 9.47 6.04
C SER A 67 -5.89 8.96 6.15
N GLU A 68 -6.62 8.97 5.03
CA GLU A 68 -8.00 8.49 4.97
C GLU A 68 -8.11 6.99 5.26
N ALA A 69 -7.30 6.17 4.58
CA ALA A 69 -7.33 4.73 4.76
C ALA A 69 -6.93 4.32 6.19
N CYS A 70 -5.89 4.97 6.75
CA CYS A 70 -5.42 4.69 8.10
C CYS A 70 -6.45 5.07 9.17
N LYS A 71 -7.23 6.13 8.96
CA LYS A 71 -8.34 6.49 9.87
C LYS A 71 -9.44 5.43 9.85
N VAL A 72 -9.83 4.97 8.65
CA VAL A 72 -10.90 3.97 8.50
C VAL A 72 -10.49 2.62 9.06
N LEU A 73 -9.22 2.23 8.87
CA LEU A 73 -8.69 0.92 9.31
C LEU A 73 -8.10 0.95 10.73
N GLU A 74 -8.08 2.13 11.38
CA GLU A 74 -7.47 2.34 12.70
C GLU A 74 -5.99 1.90 12.78
N THR A 75 -5.26 2.05 11.66
CA THR A 75 -3.86 1.64 11.50
C THR A 75 -2.95 2.87 11.38
N PRO A 76 -2.45 3.44 12.47
CA PRO A 76 -1.66 4.66 12.42
C PRO A 76 -0.34 4.47 11.67
N VAL A 77 0.15 5.56 11.06
CA VAL A 77 1.50 5.63 10.50
C VAL A 77 2.50 5.79 11.65
N THR A 78 3.37 4.81 11.85
CA THR A 78 4.38 4.83 12.94
C THR A 78 5.72 5.40 12.51
N GLY A 79 5.97 5.51 11.23
CA GLY A 79 7.19 6.02 10.66
C GLY A 79 7.26 5.75 9.17
N GLY A 80 8.36 6.12 8.57
CA GLY A 80 8.53 5.91 7.13
C GLY A 80 9.76 6.59 6.58
N ASN A 81 9.87 6.57 5.26
CA ASN A 81 10.90 7.23 4.48
C ASN A 81 10.26 7.98 3.31
N VAL A 82 10.86 9.08 2.91
CA VAL A 82 10.53 9.79 1.68
C VAL A 82 11.77 9.95 0.81
N SER A 83 11.62 9.60 -0.47
CA SER A 83 12.61 9.83 -1.52
C SER A 83 11.96 10.66 -2.62
N LEU A 84 12.53 11.81 -2.89
CA LEU A 84 12.04 12.78 -3.87
C LEU A 84 13.05 12.94 -5.01
N TYR A 85 12.66 13.64 -6.07
CA TYR A 85 13.49 13.87 -7.26
C TYR A 85 13.91 12.56 -7.97
N ASN A 86 13.06 11.53 -7.89
CA ASN A 86 13.31 10.27 -8.59
C ASN A 86 12.95 10.41 -10.06
N GLU A 87 13.94 10.81 -10.83
CA GLU A 87 13.82 11.14 -12.24
C GLU A 87 15.03 10.62 -13.01
N SER A 88 14.81 10.25 -14.26
CA SER A 88 15.89 9.92 -15.19
C SER A 88 15.99 10.99 -16.27
N LYS A 89 17.20 11.23 -16.77
CA LYS A 89 17.46 12.07 -17.94
C LYS A 89 17.90 11.20 -19.11
N ASN A 90 17.28 11.39 -20.27
CA ASN A 90 17.73 10.75 -21.49
C ASN A 90 18.92 11.53 -22.10
N LYS A 91 19.44 11.03 -23.24
CA LYS A 91 20.57 11.67 -23.95
C LYS A 91 20.27 13.11 -24.42
N ASP A 92 19.01 13.45 -24.58
CA ASP A 92 18.54 14.78 -24.98
C ASP A 92 18.20 15.68 -23.80
N ASN A 93 18.65 15.33 -22.58
CA ASN A 93 18.35 16.00 -21.33
C ASN A 93 16.84 16.06 -20.97
N LYS A 94 16.00 15.26 -21.63
CA LYS A 94 14.59 15.17 -21.29
C LYS A 94 14.43 14.40 -19.97
N ILE A 95 13.77 15.03 -19.01
CA ILE A 95 13.46 14.45 -17.71
C ILE A 95 12.27 13.50 -17.87
N THR A 96 12.40 12.31 -17.31
CA THR A 96 11.32 11.32 -17.20
C THR A 96 11.17 10.96 -15.72
N PRO A 97 10.06 11.38 -15.08
CA PRO A 97 9.79 11.04 -13.70
C PRO A 97 9.45 9.55 -13.55
N ILE A 98 9.68 9.00 -12.36
CA ILE A 98 9.15 7.68 -12.02
C ILE A 98 7.63 7.76 -11.85
N ASN A 99 6.95 6.62 -11.91
CA ASN A 99 5.59 6.54 -11.41
C ASN A 99 5.58 6.80 -9.89
N PRO A 100 4.57 7.52 -9.36
CA PRO A 100 4.44 7.73 -7.93
C PRO A 100 4.30 6.38 -7.22
N THR A 101 5.17 6.11 -6.25
CA THR A 101 5.29 4.80 -5.62
C THR A 101 5.29 4.91 -4.09
N PRO A 102 4.13 5.13 -3.47
CA PRO A 102 3.96 5.08 -2.02
C PRO A 102 3.85 3.62 -1.56
N VAL A 103 4.98 3.01 -1.23
CA VAL A 103 5.00 1.64 -0.70
C VAL A 103 4.50 1.64 0.73
N ILE A 104 3.57 0.76 1.04
CA ILE A 104 2.98 0.59 2.36
C ILE A 104 3.49 -0.72 2.96
N GLY A 105 4.06 -0.63 4.15
CA GLY A 105 4.37 -1.79 4.98
C GLY A 105 3.38 -1.87 6.13
N MET A 106 2.59 -2.94 6.19
CA MET A 106 1.61 -3.19 7.26
C MET A 106 2.16 -4.22 8.23
N VAL A 107 1.97 -3.98 9.52
CA VAL A 107 2.24 -4.97 10.58
C VAL A 107 0.93 -5.36 11.22
N GLY A 108 0.75 -6.67 11.43
CA GLY A 108 -0.41 -7.24 12.10
C GLY A 108 -0.03 -8.14 13.28
N LYS A 109 -0.93 -8.26 14.25
CA LYS A 109 -0.81 -9.11 15.42
C LYS A 109 -1.63 -10.39 15.23
N ILE A 110 -1.02 -11.52 15.54
CA ILE A 110 -1.70 -12.81 15.66
C ILE A 110 -1.68 -13.19 17.14
N ASP A 111 -2.83 -13.37 17.74
CA ASP A 111 -2.93 -13.71 19.17
C ASP A 111 -2.45 -15.15 19.42
N ASN A 112 -2.79 -16.07 18.54
CA ASN A 112 -2.34 -17.45 18.61
C ASN A 112 -1.74 -17.88 17.28
N VAL A 113 -0.42 -18.09 17.24
CA VAL A 113 0.32 -18.47 16.03
C VAL A 113 -0.14 -19.83 15.47
N GLU A 114 -0.65 -20.73 16.30
CA GLU A 114 -1.17 -22.02 15.84
C GLU A 114 -2.43 -21.89 14.96
N LYS A 115 -3.11 -20.74 15.04
CA LYS A 115 -4.25 -20.40 14.19
C LYS A 115 -3.87 -19.67 12.92
N ALA A 116 -2.58 -19.43 12.68
CA ALA A 116 -2.13 -18.81 11.45
C ALA A 116 -2.48 -19.69 10.25
N ILE A 117 -2.98 -19.06 9.20
CA ILE A 117 -3.42 -19.72 7.95
C ILE A 117 -2.40 -19.46 6.85
N SER A 118 -2.06 -20.50 6.10
CA SER A 118 -1.29 -20.41 4.86
C SER A 118 -2.21 -20.40 3.63
N SER A 119 -1.67 -20.13 2.46
CA SER A 119 -2.40 -20.20 1.18
C SER A 119 -2.67 -21.64 0.69
N GLU A 120 -2.19 -22.64 1.39
CA GLU A 120 -2.34 -24.05 1.01
C GLU A 120 -3.74 -24.57 1.36
N TRP A 121 -4.31 -25.37 0.44
CA TRP A 121 -5.49 -26.16 0.71
C TRP A 121 -5.15 -27.29 1.68
N LYS A 122 -5.91 -27.41 2.75
CA LYS A 122 -5.56 -28.38 3.82
C LYS A 122 -6.42 -29.64 3.77
N ASN A 123 -7.69 -29.54 3.36
CA ASN A 123 -8.61 -30.65 3.38
C ASN A 123 -9.36 -30.79 2.04
N ILE A 124 -9.72 -32.04 1.72
CA ILE A 124 -10.66 -32.32 0.64
C ILE A 124 -12.03 -31.79 1.06
N ASN A 125 -12.71 -31.09 0.17
CA ASN A 125 -14.01 -30.41 0.37
C ASN A 125 -13.95 -29.12 1.22
N ASP A 126 -12.78 -28.48 1.41
CA ASP A 126 -12.72 -27.11 1.91
C ASP A 126 -13.57 -26.18 1.03
N GLN A 127 -14.36 -25.33 1.67
CA GLN A 127 -15.26 -24.41 0.95
C GLN A 127 -14.53 -23.14 0.54
N ILE A 128 -14.84 -22.66 -0.67
CA ILE A 128 -14.33 -21.40 -1.21
C ILE A 128 -15.42 -20.35 -1.09
N TRP A 129 -15.12 -19.25 -0.41
CA TRP A 129 -16.04 -18.13 -0.22
C TRP A 129 -15.52 -16.89 -0.93
N VAL A 130 -16.43 -16.16 -1.58
CA VAL A 130 -16.18 -14.81 -2.11
C VAL A 130 -16.91 -13.82 -1.22
N ILE A 131 -16.17 -12.86 -0.67
CA ILE A 131 -16.72 -11.80 0.19
C ILE A 131 -16.72 -10.50 -0.62
N GLY A 132 -17.91 -9.93 -0.82
CA GLY A 132 -18.10 -8.68 -1.56
C GLY A 132 -19.22 -8.78 -2.58
N SER A 133 -19.50 -7.64 -3.24
CA SER A 133 -20.45 -7.61 -4.36
C SER A 133 -19.71 -7.88 -5.67
N TYR A 134 -20.16 -8.88 -6.40
CA TYR A 134 -19.71 -9.13 -7.77
C TYR A 134 -20.53 -8.26 -8.72
N LYS A 135 -19.87 -7.38 -9.46
CA LYS A 135 -20.48 -6.66 -10.59
C LYS A 135 -19.84 -7.10 -11.87
#